data_a7a9b69000c6518257be5032957e5838
#
_entry.id   a7a9b69000c6518257be5032957e5838
#
_cell.length_a   1.000
_cell.length_b   1.000
_cell.length_c   1.000
_cell.angle_alpha   90.00
_cell.angle_beta   90.00
_cell.angle_gamma   90.00
#
_symmetry.space_group_name_H-M   'P 1'
#
loop_
_entity.id
_entity.type
_entity.pdbx_description
1 polymer ?
#
loop_
_entity_poly.entity_id
_entity_poly.type
_entity_poly.pdbx_seq_one_letter_code
_entity_poly.pdbx_strand_id
1 'polypeptide(L)'
;MSRMIFMLNGPNLNLLGKRQPELYGNETLHDIARDCDLSADQLGLTLTHLQSNHEGQLIDWIHQAREDAEGIIMNPGAFSHSSIAILDALNTFDGPILEVHISNIHKRESFRHHSYVSLRAEGLIAGFGSDGYQIAVEHMAKLLTA
;
A
#
# COMPACT_ATOMS: atom_id res chain seq x y z
N MET A 1 14.61 -9.72 -16.20
CA MET A 1 14.12 -8.35 -15.97
C MET A 1 13.19 -8.32 -14.77
N SER A 2 13.34 -7.31 -13.94
CA SER A 2 12.46 -7.15 -12.80
C SER A 2 11.11 -6.54 -13.21
N ARG A 3 10.09 -6.83 -12.42
CA ARG A 3 8.74 -6.29 -12.63
C ARG A 3 8.54 -5.11 -11.69
N MET A 4 8.01 -4.02 -12.22
CA MET A 4 7.81 -2.78 -11.47
C MET A 4 6.51 -2.83 -10.67
N ILE A 5 6.61 -2.54 -9.37
CA ILE A 5 5.47 -2.42 -8.48
C ILE A 5 5.48 -1.00 -7.89
N PHE A 6 4.35 -0.33 -7.94
CA PHE A 6 4.19 0.93 -7.23
C PHE A 6 3.72 0.65 -5.80
N MET A 7 4.49 1.12 -4.82
CA MET A 7 4.09 1.07 -3.43
C MET A 7 3.64 2.48 -3.03
N LEU A 8 2.33 2.64 -2.85
CA LEU A 8 1.69 3.93 -2.61
C LEU A 8 1.28 4.04 -1.16
N ASN A 9 1.70 5.12 -0.52
CA ASN A 9 1.38 5.40 0.87
C ASN A 9 0.62 6.70 0.99
N GLY A 10 -0.47 6.67 1.73
CA GLY A 10 -1.39 7.79 1.90
C GLY A 10 -1.04 8.73 3.04
N PRO A 11 -2.03 9.50 3.51
CA PRO A 11 -1.78 10.61 4.42
C PRO A 11 -1.20 10.16 5.76
N ASN A 12 -0.34 11.00 6.27
CA ASN A 12 0.33 10.87 7.57
C ASN A 12 1.36 9.76 7.66
N LEU A 13 1.53 8.93 6.63
CA LEU A 13 2.52 7.84 6.66
C LEU A 13 3.95 8.37 6.59
N ASN A 14 4.15 9.60 6.14
CA ASN A 14 5.43 10.28 6.23
C ASN A 14 5.88 10.53 7.68
N LEU A 15 4.94 10.44 8.64
CA LEU A 15 5.22 10.64 10.06
C LEU A 15 5.44 9.32 10.83
N LEU A 16 5.54 8.20 10.14
CA LEU A 16 5.83 6.93 10.80
C LEU A 16 7.14 7.01 11.58
N GLY A 17 7.14 6.42 12.76
CA GLY A 17 8.24 6.50 13.71
C GLY A 17 8.17 7.70 14.64
N LYS A 18 7.33 8.69 14.33
CA LYS A 18 7.19 9.94 15.11
C LYS A 18 5.80 10.11 15.69
N ARG A 19 4.77 9.48 15.07
CA ARG A 19 3.37 9.63 15.43
C ARG A 19 2.85 8.34 16.03
N GLN A 20 2.30 8.40 17.23
CA GLN A 20 1.63 7.28 17.89
C GLN A 20 2.39 5.96 17.76
N PRO A 21 3.64 5.87 18.28
CA PRO A 21 4.45 4.65 18.11
C PRO A 21 3.81 3.41 18.71
N GLU A 22 2.96 3.56 19.74
CA GLU A 22 2.23 2.46 20.36
C GLU A 22 1.22 1.82 19.41
N LEU A 23 0.81 2.55 18.35
CA LEU A 23 -0.16 2.06 17.37
C LEU A 23 0.49 1.66 16.06
N TYR A 24 1.50 2.42 15.60
CA TYR A 24 2.11 2.28 14.29
C TYR A 24 3.57 1.78 14.34
N GLY A 25 4.19 1.69 15.54
CA GLY A 25 5.57 1.27 15.70
C GLY A 25 6.56 2.43 15.57
N ASN A 26 7.84 2.11 15.74
CA ASN A 26 8.95 3.08 15.72
C ASN A 26 9.65 3.18 14.38
N GLU A 27 9.40 2.26 13.44
CA GLU A 27 10.02 2.28 12.13
C GLU A 27 9.51 3.45 11.30
N THR A 28 10.42 4.06 10.54
CA THR A 28 10.05 5.10 9.59
C THR A 28 9.62 4.48 8.27
N LEU A 29 8.96 5.26 7.43
CA LEU A 29 8.60 4.81 6.09
C LEU A 29 9.85 4.46 5.27
N HIS A 30 10.95 5.20 5.49
CA HIS A 30 12.23 4.91 4.84
C HIS A 30 12.78 3.53 5.24
N ASP A 31 12.68 3.17 6.53
CA ASP A 31 13.11 1.85 7.01
C ASP A 31 12.28 0.74 6.35
N ILE A 32 10.98 0.94 6.24
CA ILE A 32 10.06 -0.01 5.61
C ILE A 32 10.43 -0.18 4.12
N ALA A 33 10.68 0.93 3.43
CA ALA A 33 11.06 0.90 2.01
C ALA A 33 12.34 0.10 1.80
N ARG A 34 13.36 0.34 2.63
CA ARG A 34 14.63 -0.38 2.55
C ARG A 34 14.43 -1.88 2.72
N ASP A 35 13.66 -2.29 3.73
CA ASP A 35 13.43 -3.72 4.00
C ASP A 35 12.63 -4.37 2.87
N CYS A 36 11.66 -3.65 2.32
CA CYS A 36 10.88 -4.14 1.20
C CYS A 36 11.72 -4.27 -0.08
N ASP A 37 12.64 -3.34 -0.31
CA ASP A 37 13.53 -3.42 -1.48
C ASP A 37 14.42 -4.65 -1.41
N LEU A 38 14.92 -5.01 -0.23
CA LEU A 38 15.72 -6.23 -0.06
C LEU A 38 14.91 -7.48 -0.39
N SER A 39 13.67 -7.54 0.06
CA SER A 39 12.76 -8.66 -0.25
C SER A 39 12.43 -8.70 -1.75
N ALA A 40 12.14 -7.54 -2.32
CA ALA A 40 11.76 -7.42 -3.73
C ALA A 40 12.88 -7.89 -4.66
N ASP A 41 14.13 -7.51 -4.35
CA ASP A 41 15.29 -7.90 -5.17
C ASP A 41 15.40 -9.42 -5.29
N GLN A 42 15.12 -10.15 -4.21
CA GLN A 42 15.17 -11.61 -4.20
C GLN A 42 14.02 -12.24 -4.98
N LEU A 43 12.95 -11.49 -5.21
CA LEU A 43 11.72 -11.98 -5.84
C LEU A 43 11.56 -11.50 -7.30
N GLY A 44 12.55 -10.80 -7.82
CA GLY A 44 12.49 -10.27 -9.18
C GLY A 44 11.57 -9.08 -9.34
N LEU A 45 11.35 -8.34 -8.25
CA LEU A 45 10.51 -7.13 -8.27
C LEU A 45 11.37 -5.89 -8.05
N THR A 46 10.94 -4.79 -8.63
CA THR A 46 11.48 -3.45 -8.37
C THR A 46 10.34 -2.60 -7.82
N LEU A 47 10.58 -1.91 -6.70
CA LEU A 47 9.56 -1.09 -6.05
C LEU A 47 9.82 0.38 -6.30
N THR A 48 8.77 1.12 -6.67
CA THR A 48 8.78 2.57 -6.66
C THR A 48 7.95 3.01 -5.47
N HIS A 49 8.58 3.68 -4.52
CA HIS A 49 7.96 4.11 -3.26
C HIS A 49 7.50 5.56 -3.38
N LEU A 50 6.20 5.78 -3.19
CA LEU A 50 5.59 7.09 -3.29
C LEU A 50 4.67 7.32 -2.09
N GLN A 51 4.69 8.53 -1.53
CA GLN A 51 3.84 8.89 -0.40
C GLN A 51 3.29 10.29 -0.61
N SER A 52 2.00 10.49 -0.31
CA SER A 52 1.39 11.81 -0.36
C SER A 52 0.26 11.92 0.64
N ASN A 53 0.05 13.14 1.13
CA ASN A 53 -1.10 13.50 1.93
C ASN A 53 -2.28 13.96 1.06
N HIS A 54 -2.10 14.04 -0.26
CA HIS A 54 -3.09 14.59 -1.18
C HIS A 54 -3.75 13.50 -1.99
N GLU A 55 -5.07 13.44 -1.92
CA GLU A 55 -5.87 12.45 -2.64
C GLU A 55 -5.63 12.49 -4.15
N GLY A 56 -5.60 13.69 -4.72
CA GLY A 56 -5.37 13.85 -6.16
C GLY A 56 -4.01 13.36 -6.60
N GLN A 57 -2.99 13.55 -5.79
CA GLN A 57 -1.65 13.04 -6.11
C GLN A 57 -1.64 11.50 -6.15
N LEU A 58 -2.32 10.87 -5.19
CA LEU A 58 -2.41 9.41 -5.18
C LEU A 58 -3.14 8.90 -6.42
N ILE A 59 -4.19 9.60 -6.83
CA ILE A 59 -4.93 9.26 -8.06
C ILE A 59 -4.03 9.38 -9.28
N ASP A 60 -3.26 10.47 -9.39
CA ASP A 60 -2.33 10.66 -10.51
C ASP A 60 -1.29 9.55 -10.57
N TRP A 61 -0.78 9.11 -9.42
CA TRP A 61 0.18 8.00 -9.38
C TRP A 61 -0.46 6.67 -9.78
N ILE A 62 -1.72 6.45 -9.42
CA ILE A 62 -2.45 5.26 -9.88
C ILE A 62 -2.57 5.28 -11.42
N HIS A 63 -2.87 6.45 -11.99
CA HIS A 63 -2.91 6.60 -13.44
C HIS A 63 -1.55 6.34 -14.07
N GLN A 64 -0.47 6.80 -13.44
CA GLN A 64 0.89 6.54 -13.93
C GLN A 64 1.22 5.05 -13.85
N ALA A 65 0.75 4.36 -12.80
CA ALA A 65 0.97 2.93 -12.65
C ALA A 65 0.40 2.14 -13.81
N ARG A 66 -0.68 2.61 -14.44
CA ARG A 66 -1.27 1.94 -15.60
C ARG A 66 -0.27 1.79 -16.75
N GLU A 67 0.66 2.73 -16.86
CA GLU A 67 1.68 2.72 -17.91
C GLU A 67 2.97 2.05 -17.45
N ASP A 68 3.34 2.24 -16.17
CA ASP A 68 4.69 1.96 -15.70
C ASP A 68 4.80 0.78 -14.75
N ALA A 69 3.69 0.23 -14.24
CA ALA A 69 3.73 -0.81 -13.21
C ALA A 69 2.87 -2.02 -13.56
N GLU A 70 3.27 -3.17 -13.03
CA GLU A 70 2.50 -4.41 -13.18
C GLU A 70 1.63 -4.70 -11.97
N GLY A 71 1.86 -4.05 -10.83
CA GLY A 71 1.06 -4.21 -9.63
C GLY A 71 1.15 -2.99 -8.75
N ILE A 72 0.20 -2.88 -7.82
CA ILE A 72 0.15 -1.81 -6.83
C ILE A 72 0.01 -2.44 -5.44
N ILE A 73 0.84 -1.96 -4.50
CA ILE A 73 0.66 -2.20 -3.07
C ILE A 73 0.32 -0.84 -2.47
N MET A 74 -0.82 -0.74 -1.80
CA MET A 74 -1.27 0.56 -1.31
C MET A 74 -1.68 0.50 0.15
N ASN A 75 -1.10 1.41 0.94
CA ASN A 75 -1.62 1.75 2.25
C ASN A 75 -2.31 3.11 2.10
N PRO A 76 -3.64 3.13 1.95
CA PRO A 76 -4.34 4.39 1.68
C PRO A 76 -4.51 5.27 2.90
N GLY A 77 -4.11 4.78 4.09
CA GLY A 77 -4.36 5.52 5.31
C GLY A 77 -5.86 5.74 5.51
N ALA A 78 -6.22 6.89 6.03
CA ALA A 78 -7.62 7.20 6.27
C ALA A 78 -8.45 7.35 4.99
N PHE A 79 -7.82 7.53 3.83
CA PHE A 79 -8.57 7.60 2.57
C PHE A 79 -9.29 6.29 2.25
N SER A 80 -8.88 5.15 2.84
CA SER A 80 -9.61 3.89 2.65
C SER A 80 -11.05 3.99 3.14
N HIS A 81 -11.29 4.83 4.14
CA HIS A 81 -12.60 4.95 4.79
C HIS A 81 -13.48 6.02 4.14
N SER A 82 -12.93 6.83 3.23
CA SER A 82 -13.62 8.02 2.72
C SER A 82 -13.55 8.21 1.22
N SER A 83 -12.56 7.62 0.53
CA SER A 83 -12.30 8.01 -0.86
C SER A 83 -12.86 7.05 -1.89
N ILE A 84 -14.04 7.38 -2.39
CA ILE A 84 -14.60 6.73 -3.56
C ILE A 84 -13.76 7.07 -4.80
N ALA A 85 -13.18 8.29 -4.84
CA ALA A 85 -12.34 8.70 -5.96
C ALA A 85 -11.11 7.83 -6.14
N ILE A 86 -10.47 7.43 -5.03
CA ILE A 86 -9.34 6.49 -5.10
C ILE A 86 -9.82 5.12 -5.58
N LEU A 87 -10.97 4.63 -5.08
CA LEU A 87 -11.53 3.38 -5.57
C LEU A 87 -11.74 3.41 -7.08
N ASP A 88 -12.33 4.49 -7.59
CA ASP A 88 -12.57 4.64 -9.02
C ASP A 88 -11.26 4.64 -9.82
N ALA A 89 -10.23 5.31 -9.30
CA ALA A 89 -8.92 5.30 -9.93
C ALA A 89 -8.34 3.88 -9.96
N LEU A 90 -8.40 3.16 -8.84
CA LEU A 90 -7.90 1.78 -8.76
C LEU A 90 -8.62 0.85 -9.74
N ASN A 91 -9.91 1.10 -9.99
CA ASN A 91 -10.67 0.32 -10.97
C ASN A 91 -10.19 0.53 -12.41
N THR A 92 -9.39 1.57 -12.68
CA THR A 92 -8.79 1.78 -14.00
C THR A 92 -7.50 0.99 -14.20
N PHE A 93 -6.98 0.38 -13.14
CA PHE A 93 -5.72 -0.37 -13.19
C PHE A 93 -6.02 -1.86 -13.41
N ASP A 94 -5.35 -2.48 -14.38
CA ASP A 94 -5.67 -3.86 -14.77
C ASP A 94 -4.91 -4.92 -13.96
N GLY A 95 -3.80 -4.54 -13.32
CA GLY A 95 -2.97 -5.48 -12.58
C GLY A 95 -3.48 -5.76 -11.16
N PRO A 96 -2.79 -6.65 -10.43
CA PRO A 96 -3.16 -6.93 -9.04
C PRO A 96 -2.87 -5.75 -8.12
N ILE A 97 -3.76 -5.57 -7.15
CA ILE A 97 -3.65 -4.55 -6.11
C ILE A 97 -3.78 -5.24 -4.75
N LEU A 98 -2.85 -4.95 -3.85
CA LEU A 98 -2.92 -5.40 -2.46
C LEU A 98 -3.02 -4.19 -1.55
N GLU A 99 -3.95 -4.25 -0.60
CA GLU A 99 -4.17 -3.20 0.40
C GLU A 99 -3.46 -3.57 1.70
N VAL A 100 -2.74 -2.60 2.29
CA VAL A 100 -2.00 -2.80 3.54
C VAL A 100 -2.40 -1.74 4.55
N HIS A 101 -2.65 -2.16 5.78
CA HIS A 101 -2.80 -1.29 6.94
C HIS A 101 -1.87 -1.79 8.03
N ILE A 102 -1.14 -0.87 8.66
CA ILE A 102 -0.22 -1.22 9.76
C ILE A 102 -1.00 -1.66 10.99
N SER A 103 -2.01 -0.87 11.37
CA SER A 103 -2.88 -1.22 12.50
C SER A 103 -3.98 -2.17 12.04
N ASN A 104 -4.55 -2.88 13.02
CA ASN A 104 -5.78 -3.64 12.75
C ASN A 104 -6.97 -2.68 12.79
N ILE A 105 -7.43 -2.26 11.62
CA ILE A 105 -8.52 -1.30 11.47
C ILE A 105 -9.82 -1.80 12.12
N HIS A 106 -9.98 -3.11 12.26
CA HIS A 106 -11.18 -3.71 12.83
C HIS A 106 -11.18 -3.69 14.38
N LYS A 107 -10.06 -3.33 14.99
CA LYS A 107 -9.94 -3.12 16.44
C LYS A 107 -10.00 -1.64 16.82
N ARG A 108 -10.27 -0.77 15.87
CA ARG A 108 -10.33 0.67 16.07
C ARG A 108 -11.78 1.15 15.98
N GLU A 109 -11.98 2.45 15.85
CA GLU A 109 -13.32 3.04 15.78
C GLU A 109 -14.11 2.43 14.60
N SER A 110 -15.42 2.31 14.77
CA SER A 110 -16.29 1.65 13.78
C SER A 110 -16.20 2.27 12.38
N PHE A 111 -15.94 3.59 12.29
CA PHE A 111 -15.82 4.23 10.98
C PHE A 111 -14.58 3.77 10.20
N ARG A 112 -13.64 3.05 10.84
CA ARG A 112 -12.46 2.49 10.18
C ARG A 112 -12.65 1.05 9.72
N HIS A 113 -13.79 0.44 10.03
CA HIS A 113 -14.04 -0.96 9.66
C HIS A 113 -14.40 -1.14 8.20
N HIS A 114 -14.63 -0.05 7.48
CA HIS A 114 -14.98 -0.07 6.07
C HIS A 114 -13.83 0.49 5.23
N SER A 115 -13.52 -0.21 4.14
CA SER A 115 -12.53 0.28 3.17
C SER A 115 -13.10 0.21 1.77
N TYR A 116 -13.14 1.35 1.09
CA TYR A 116 -13.49 1.41 -0.32
C TYR A 116 -12.43 0.70 -1.19
N VAL A 117 -11.16 0.79 -0.80
CA VAL A 117 -10.06 0.16 -1.54
C VAL A 117 -10.22 -1.36 -1.58
N SER A 118 -10.75 -1.94 -0.51
CA SER A 118 -10.97 -3.39 -0.42
C SER A 118 -11.98 -3.90 -1.45
N LEU A 119 -12.82 -3.03 -2.00
CA LEU A 119 -13.75 -3.43 -3.06
C LEU A 119 -13.04 -3.73 -4.37
N ARG A 120 -11.82 -3.24 -4.54
CA ARG A 120 -11.02 -3.49 -5.75
C ARG A 120 -9.82 -4.40 -5.50
N ALA A 121 -9.21 -4.33 -4.33
CA ALA A 121 -7.95 -5.06 -4.05
C ALA A 121 -8.16 -6.57 -4.09
N GLU A 122 -7.15 -7.30 -4.58
CA GLU A 122 -7.14 -8.76 -4.56
C GLU A 122 -6.99 -9.31 -3.14
N GLY A 123 -6.37 -8.54 -2.25
CA GLY A 123 -6.19 -8.96 -0.87
C GLY A 123 -5.98 -7.79 0.07
N LEU A 124 -6.20 -8.05 1.36
CA LEU A 124 -6.06 -7.07 2.44
C LEU A 124 -5.18 -7.66 3.52
N ILE A 125 -4.19 -6.88 3.96
CA ILE A 125 -3.35 -7.21 5.11
C ILE A 125 -3.52 -6.09 6.12
N ALA A 126 -3.93 -6.41 7.34
CA ALA A 126 -4.14 -5.41 8.38
C ALA A 126 -3.70 -5.96 9.74
N GLY A 127 -3.05 -5.11 10.55
CA GLY A 127 -2.73 -5.45 11.92
C GLY A 127 -1.39 -6.15 12.13
N PHE A 128 -0.56 -6.22 11.12
CA PHE A 128 0.73 -6.92 11.18
C PHE A 128 1.91 -5.95 11.30
N GLY A 129 1.62 -4.69 11.68
CA GLY A 129 2.67 -3.67 11.76
C GLY A 129 3.32 -3.46 10.39
N SER A 130 4.60 -3.12 10.42
CA SER A 130 5.37 -2.92 9.19
C SER A 130 5.58 -4.21 8.41
N ASP A 131 5.50 -5.37 9.06
CA ASP A 131 5.64 -6.66 8.39
C ASP A 131 4.61 -6.86 7.28
N GLY A 132 3.45 -6.21 7.40
CA GLY A 132 2.41 -6.29 6.37
C GLY A 132 2.89 -5.88 4.99
N TYR A 133 3.78 -4.91 4.91
CA TYR A 133 4.35 -4.48 3.63
C TYR A 133 5.18 -5.59 2.98
N GLN A 134 6.03 -6.27 3.75
CA GLN A 134 6.85 -7.35 3.21
C GLN A 134 6.00 -8.55 2.80
N ILE A 135 4.96 -8.86 3.59
CA ILE A 135 4.00 -9.91 3.26
C ILE A 135 3.34 -9.61 1.91
N ALA A 136 2.96 -8.34 1.70
CA ALA A 136 2.36 -7.92 0.44
C ALA A 136 3.32 -8.05 -0.74
N VAL A 137 4.59 -7.70 -0.55
CA VAL A 137 5.63 -7.85 -1.59
C VAL A 137 5.76 -9.32 -1.98
N GLU A 138 5.85 -10.21 -1.00
CA GLU A 138 5.96 -11.65 -1.26
C GLU A 138 4.75 -12.19 -2.01
N HIS A 139 3.55 -11.78 -1.59
CA HIS A 139 2.33 -12.25 -2.24
C HIS A 139 2.18 -11.67 -3.64
N MET A 140 2.57 -10.42 -3.84
CA MET A 140 2.55 -9.78 -5.17
C MET A 140 3.38 -10.57 -6.17
N ALA A 141 4.56 -11.04 -5.76
CA ALA A 141 5.41 -11.86 -6.61
C ALA A 141 4.67 -13.13 -7.05
N LYS A 142 3.90 -13.76 -6.16
CA LYS A 142 3.11 -14.95 -6.49
C LYS A 142 1.98 -14.63 -7.47
N LEU A 143 1.30 -13.50 -7.28
CA LEU A 143 0.20 -13.10 -8.16
C LEU A 143 0.69 -12.86 -9.59
N LEU A 144 1.88 -12.28 -9.74
CA LEU A 144 2.41 -11.94 -11.05
C LEU A 144 3.01 -13.13 -11.81
N THR A 145 3.30 -14.22 -11.11
CA THR A 145 3.83 -15.44 -11.73
C THR A 145 2.80 -16.55 -11.90
N ALA A 146 1.60 -16.30 -11.42
CA ALA A 146 0.51 -17.30 -11.49
C ALA A 146 -0.08 -17.41 -12.89
#